data_df0971a4332e6a6274ae37ee83481bbb
#
_entry.id   df0971a4332e6a6274ae37ee83481bbb
#
_cell.length_a   1.000
_cell.length_b   1.000
_cell.length_c   1.000
_cell.angle_alpha   90.00
_cell.angle_beta   90.00
_cell.angle_gamma   90.00
#
_symmetry.space_group_name_H-M   'P 1'
#
loop_
_entity.id
_entity.type
_entity.pdbx_description
1 polymer ?
#
loop_
_entity_poly.entity_id
_entity_poly.type
_entity_poly.pdbx_seq_one_letter_code
_entity_poly.pdbx_strand_id
1 'polypeptide(L)'
;MIEIIMLLCYNVFMISPRRDILIRRIDRMNITYIYHSSFLVETDSCYYLFDYFRKQLPKLNTEKPIFVFASHFHQDHYNKKVFELLKQQGMKNIHAILSKDISKRNYPETDGIEITRVTFHQHYELPCGTELQTLHSTDSGVAFLLTCPEGTIYHAGDLNDWMWKGEPEQENRQMTGSYRHEIQLLAGKTIDVAFLPLDPRQEEYYAEGMRYFLEKVDVKTVYPMHYWGEPEIIDRFLSEYPEYRHIVKQTETWQ
;
A
#
# COMPACT_ATOMS: atom_id res chain seq x y z
N MET A 1 -18.25 -69.57 15.67
CA MET A 1 -17.44 -68.94 14.58
C MET A 1 -18.12 -67.66 14.17
N ILE A 2 -17.77 -66.61 14.83
CA ILE A 2 -18.29 -65.28 14.51
C ILE A 2 -17.05 -64.36 14.38
N GLU A 3 -16.79 -63.94 13.15
CA GLU A 3 -15.69 -62.97 12.83
C GLU A 3 -16.08 -61.58 13.30
N ILE A 4 -15.18 -60.95 14.08
CA ILE A 4 -15.27 -59.58 14.50
C ILE A 4 -14.48 -58.74 13.46
N ILE A 5 -15.20 -58.01 12.65
CA ILE A 5 -14.61 -57.02 11.74
C ILE A 5 -14.32 -55.74 12.55
N MET A 6 -13.03 -55.43 12.75
CA MET A 6 -12.58 -54.15 13.31
C MET A 6 -12.66 -53.07 12.24
N LEU A 7 -13.55 -52.11 12.45
CA LEU A 7 -13.64 -50.89 11.65
C LEU A 7 -12.57 -49.90 12.15
N LEU A 8 -11.50 -49.72 11.39
CA LEU A 8 -10.52 -48.64 11.58
C LEU A 8 -11.12 -47.34 11.03
N CYS A 9 -11.55 -46.45 11.92
CA CYS A 9 -11.89 -45.09 11.57
C CYS A 9 -10.60 -44.31 11.28
N TYR A 10 -10.29 -44.12 10.01
CA TYR A 10 -9.31 -43.10 9.58
C TYR A 10 -9.91 -41.70 9.74
N ASN A 11 -9.49 -40.97 10.76
CA ASN A 11 -9.70 -39.53 10.84
C ASN A 11 -8.81 -38.85 9.79
N VAL A 12 -9.36 -38.63 8.61
CA VAL A 12 -8.78 -37.75 7.62
C VAL A 12 -9.02 -36.33 8.12
N PHE A 13 -8.02 -35.72 8.74
CA PHE A 13 -7.97 -34.27 8.94
C PHE A 13 -7.99 -33.62 7.55
N MET A 14 -9.15 -33.14 7.14
CA MET A 14 -9.31 -32.27 6.00
C MET A 14 -8.62 -30.93 6.34
N ILE A 15 -7.34 -30.81 6.04
CA ILE A 15 -6.60 -29.55 6.05
C ILE A 15 -7.26 -28.68 4.98
N SER A 16 -7.94 -27.62 5.41
CA SER A 16 -8.65 -26.72 4.52
C SER A 16 -7.65 -26.08 3.56
N PRO A 17 -7.75 -26.27 2.24
CA PRO A 17 -6.80 -25.70 1.27
C PRO A 17 -6.79 -24.16 1.28
N ARG A 18 -7.80 -23.52 1.88
CA ARG A 18 -7.88 -22.05 1.99
C ARG A 18 -6.88 -21.44 2.99
N ARG A 19 -6.53 -22.15 4.09
CA ARG A 19 -5.54 -21.65 5.06
C ARG A 19 -4.11 -21.70 4.49
N ASP A 20 -3.75 -22.76 3.79
CA ASP A 20 -2.42 -22.89 3.20
C ASP A 20 -2.18 -21.90 2.04
N ILE A 21 -3.24 -21.60 1.26
CA ILE A 21 -3.17 -20.57 0.20
C ILE A 21 -3.01 -19.19 0.81
N LEU A 22 -3.66 -18.89 1.94
CA LEU A 22 -3.57 -17.60 2.62
C LEU A 22 -2.17 -17.34 3.23
N ILE A 23 -1.59 -18.33 3.91
CA ILE A 23 -0.25 -18.23 4.50
C ILE A 23 0.81 -18.04 3.40
N ARG A 24 0.69 -18.77 2.28
CA ARG A 24 1.61 -18.61 1.13
C ARG A 24 1.52 -17.23 0.46
N ARG A 25 0.41 -16.52 0.53
CA ARG A 25 0.26 -15.20 -0.10
C ARG A 25 1.08 -14.10 0.58
N ILE A 26 1.13 -14.07 1.91
CA ILE A 26 1.92 -13.06 2.66
C ILE A 26 3.42 -13.36 2.56
N ASP A 27 3.82 -14.64 2.56
CA ASP A 27 5.22 -15.06 2.41
C ASP A 27 5.83 -14.75 1.01
N ARG A 28 5.01 -14.29 0.04
CA ARG A 28 5.43 -14.02 -1.34
C ARG A 28 5.60 -12.53 -1.65
N MET A 29 5.45 -11.65 -0.66
CA MET A 29 5.67 -10.22 -0.79
C MET A 29 6.76 -9.78 0.21
N ASN A 30 7.88 -9.29 -0.30
CA ASN A 30 8.92 -8.68 0.52
C ASN A 30 8.73 -7.16 0.52
N ILE A 31 8.51 -6.58 1.70
CA ILE A 31 8.22 -5.16 1.88
C ILE A 31 9.47 -4.44 2.38
N THR A 32 9.90 -3.44 1.63
CA THR A 32 11.01 -2.57 2.02
C THR A 32 10.52 -1.14 2.17
N TYR A 33 10.62 -0.58 3.38
CA TYR A 33 10.39 0.84 3.61
C TYR A 33 11.61 1.64 3.13
N ILE A 34 11.39 2.58 2.25
CA ILE A 34 12.45 3.45 1.72
C ILE A 34 12.53 4.75 2.53
N TYR A 35 11.47 5.52 2.51
CA TYR A 35 11.35 6.76 3.29
C TYR A 35 9.98 7.40 3.12
N HIS A 36 9.42 8.01 4.18
CA HIS A 36 8.16 8.74 4.19
C HIS A 36 6.98 7.88 3.72
N SER A 37 6.45 8.11 2.51
CA SER A 37 5.41 7.28 1.89
C SER A 37 5.98 6.29 0.84
N SER A 38 7.32 6.20 0.73
CA SER A 38 7.98 5.33 -0.24
C SER A 38 8.14 3.92 0.26
N PHE A 39 7.51 2.98 -0.43
CA PHE A 39 7.64 1.53 -0.20
C PHE A 39 7.95 0.79 -1.48
N LEU A 40 8.83 -0.19 -1.39
CA LEU A 40 9.06 -1.18 -2.43
C LEU A 40 8.46 -2.50 -2.00
N VAL A 41 7.56 -3.03 -2.82
CA VAL A 41 7.00 -4.38 -2.68
C VAL A 41 7.62 -5.25 -3.77
N GLU A 42 8.39 -6.25 -3.37
CA GLU A 42 8.89 -7.28 -4.26
C GLU A 42 7.98 -8.50 -4.20
N THR A 43 7.57 -8.98 -5.38
CA THR A 43 6.83 -10.23 -5.56
C THR A 43 7.69 -11.22 -6.34
N ASP A 44 7.18 -12.42 -6.58
CA ASP A 44 7.89 -13.41 -7.42
C ASP A 44 8.07 -12.88 -8.85
N SER A 45 7.11 -12.12 -9.38
CA SER A 45 7.02 -11.73 -10.79
C SER A 45 7.52 -10.31 -11.08
N CYS A 46 7.39 -9.36 -10.14
CA CYS A 46 7.67 -7.95 -10.40
C CYS A 46 7.95 -7.16 -9.11
N TYR A 47 8.24 -5.88 -9.29
CA TYR A 47 8.35 -4.90 -8.22
C TYR A 47 7.26 -3.84 -8.34
N TYR A 48 6.71 -3.41 -7.20
CA TYR A 48 5.84 -2.25 -7.08
C TYR A 48 6.53 -1.23 -6.17
N LEU A 49 6.93 -0.08 -6.72
CA LEU A 49 7.55 1.02 -5.98
C LEU A 49 6.53 2.17 -5.88
N PHE A 50 6.13 2.50 -4.66
CA PHE A 50 5.15 3.54 -4.40
C PHE A 50 5.83 4.82 -3.93
N ASP A 51 5.34 5.96 -4.41
CA ASP A 51 5.58 7.33 -3.94
C ASP A 51 7.05 7.63 -3.60
N TYR A 52 7.94 7.42 -4.58
CA TYR A 52 9.36 7.63 -4.35
C TYR A 52 9.68 9.10 -4.14
N PHE A 53 10.19 9.43 -2.95
CA PHE A 53 10.63 10.76 -2.58
C PHE A 53 12.15 10.91 -2.69
N ARG A 54 12.89 10.13 -1.91
CA ARG A 54 14.36 10.20 -1.79
C ARG A 54 14.92 8.92 -1.16
N LYS A 55 16.22 8.86 -1.00
CA LYS A 55 17.03 7.75 -0.51
C LYS A 55 17.44 6.77 -1.61
N GLN A 56 18.35 5.90 -1.28
CA GLN A 56 18.81 4.86 -2.19
C GLN A 56 17.76 3.76 -2.29
N LEU A 57 17.68 3.13 -3.47
CA LEU A 57 16.91 1.92 -3.64
C LEU A 57 17.80 0.69 -3.36
N PRO A 58 17.25 -0.40 -2.84
CA PRO A 58 17.97 -1.66 -2.75
C PRO A 58 18.39 -2.13 -4.14
N LYS A 59 19.33 -3.07 -4.17
CA LYS A 59 19.72 -3.71 -5.43
C LYS A 59 18.59 -4.58 -5.95
N LEU A 60 18.16 -4.32 -7.18
CA LEU A 60 17.02 -5.00 -7.82
C LEU A 60 17.50 -6.10 -8.77
N ASN A 61 16.68 -7.13 -8.97
CA ASN A 61 16.83 -8.07 -10.06
C ASN A 61 16.35 -7.44 -11.36
N THR A 62 17.25 -7.15 -12.28
CA THR A 62 16.97 -6.42 -13.53
C THR A 62 16.13 -7.19 -14.55
N GLU A 63 15.93 -8.49 -14.33
CA GLU A 63 15.08 -9.33 -15.18
C GLU A 63 13.59 -9.20 -14.84
N LYS A 64 13.26 -8.70 -13.62
CA LYS A 64 11.88 -8.45 -13.22
C LYS A 64 11.44 -7.05 -13.68
N PRO A 65 10.20 -6.87 -14.17
CA PRO A 65 9.64 -5.55 -14.39
C PRO A 65 9.42 -4.80 -13.07
N ILE A 66 9.45 -3.46 -13.16
CA ILE A 66 9.13 -2.59 -12.04
C ILE A 66 8.01 -1.61 -12.42
N PHE A 67 7.01 -1.50 -11.55
CA PHE A 67 5.95 -0.52 -11.64
C PHE A 67 6.21 0.59 -10.62
N VAL A 68 6.38 1.82 -11.09
CA VAL A 68 6.61 3.01 -10.27
C VAL A 68 5.32 3.79 -10.19
N PHE A 69 4.69 3.80 -9.02
CA PHE A 69 3.45 4.50 -8.73
C PHE A 69 3.75 5.87 -8.12
N ALA A 70 3.06 6.89 -8.57
CA ALA A 70 3.04 8.20 -7.95
C ALA A 70 1.59 8.66 -7.76
N SER A 71 1.19 8.76 -6.49
CA SER A 71 -0.19 9.08 -6.09
C SER A 71 -0.60 10.49 -6.48
N HIS A 72 0.32 11.45 -6.43
CA HIS A 72 0.11 12.85 -6.78
C HIS A 72 1.43 13.62 -7.02
N PHE A 73 1.32 14.92 -7.30
CA PHE A 73 2.43 15.75 -7.78
C PHE A 73 3.35 16.31 -6.68
N HIS A 74 3.03 16.19 -5.40
CA HIS A 74 3.87 16.72 -4.32
C HIS A 74 5.25 16.05 -4.31
N GLN A 75 6.29 16.81 -3.91
CA GLN A 75 7.68 16.36 -4.04
C GLN A 75 8.02 15.18 -3.11
N ASP A 76 7.31 15.03 -2.03
CA ASP A 76 7.46 13.95 -1.06
C ASP A 76 6.77 12.65 -1.51
N HIS A 77 5.98 12.69 -2.60
CA HIS A 77 5.33 11.53 -3.22
C HIS A 77 5.82 11.26 -4.64
N TYR A 78 6.44 12.25 -5.30
CA TYR A 78 6.94 12.06 -6.65
C TYR A 78 8.27 12.75 -6.91
N ASN A 79 9.31 11.94 -7.16
CA ASN A 79 10.60 12.42 -7.60
C ASN A 79 11.04 11.64 -8.86
N LYS A 80 11.01 12.32 -10.02
CA LYS A 80 11.35 11.69 -11.30
C LYS A 80 12.79 11.13 -11.39
N LYS A 81 13.70 11.52 -10.47
CA LYS A 81 15.04 10.92 -10.37
C LYS A 81 15.03 9.41 -10.14
N VAL A 82 13.93 8.85 -9.63
CA VAL A 82 13.77 7.40 -9.47
C VAL A 82 14.02 6.66 -10.78
N PHE A 83 13.60 7.19 -11.90
CA PHE A 83 13.78 6.55 -13.21
C PHE A 83 15.25 6.51 -13.64
N GLU A 84 16.02 7.55 -13.32
CA GLU A 84 17.46 7.56 -13.54
C GLU A 84 18.16 6.53 -12.67
N LEU A 85 17.79 6.42 -11.39
CA LEU A 85 18.33 5.43 -10.46
C LEU A 85 18.04 3.99 -10.93
N LEU A 86 16.82 3.73 -11.41
CA LEU A 86 16.45 2.43 -11.95
C LEU A 86 17.24 2.07 -13.22
N LYS A 87 17.40 3.02 -14.13
CA LYS A 87 18.25 2.86 -15.34
C LYS A 87 19.71 2.62 -14.98
N GLN A 88 20.25 3.32 -13.98
CA GLN A 88 21.63 3.11 -13.49
C GLN A 88 21.84 1.70 -12.89
N GLN A 89 20.80 1.11 -12.29
CA GLN A 89 20.83 -0.29 -11.86
C GLN A 89 20.70 -1.29 -13.02
N GLY A 90 20.38 -0.83 -14.23
CA GLY A 90 20.21 -1.69 -15.41
C GLY A 90 18.77 -2.17 -15.64
N MET A 91 17.78 -1.60 -14.95
CA MET A 91 16.37 -1.93 -15.17
C MET A 91 15.95 -1.54 -16.59
N LYS A 92 15.34 -2.48 -17.31
CA LYS A 92 14.90 -2.30 -18.71
C LYS A 92 13.40 -2.22 -18.88
N ASN A 93 12.66 -2.92 -18.04
CA ASN A 93 11.21 -2.99 -18.09
C ASN A 93 10.63 -2.14 -16.95
N ILE A 94 10.38 -0.85 -17.23
CA ILE A 94 9.92 0.14 -16.26
C ILE A 94 8.57 0.68 -16.71
N HIS A 95 7.55 0.55 -15.85
CA HIS A 95 6.21 1.09 -16.03
C HIS A 95 5.98 2.22 -15.03
N ALA A 96 5.69 3.42 -15.51
CA ALA A 96 5.35 4.57 -14.67
C ALA A 96 3.83 4.73 -14.59
N ILE A 97 3.25 4.57 -13.42
CA ILE A 97 1.82 4.72 -13.13
C ILE A 97 1.64 6.05 -12.41
N LEU A 98 1.30 7.08 -13.16
CA LEU A 98 1.33 8.45 -12.66
C LEU A 98 -0.07 9.04 -12.56
N SER A 99 -0.39 9.64 -11.43
CA SER A 99 -1.63 10.40 -11.26
C SER A 99 -1.75 11.52 -12.30
N LYS A 100 -2.98 11.79 -12.72
CA LYS A 100 -3.29 12.77 -13.78
C LYS A 100 -2.89 14.20 -13.41
N ASP A 101 -2.78 14.53 -12.14
CA ASP A 101 -2.34 15.84 -11.63
C ASP A 101 -0.84 16.09 -11.79
N ILE A 102 -0.04 15.03 -11.97
CA ILE A 102 1.37 15.16 -12.31
C ILE A 102 1.49 15.75 -13.70
N SER A 103 2.09 16.94 -13.80
CA SER A 103 2.28 17.63 -15.07
C SER A 103 3.21 16.87 -16.02
N LYS A 104 2.90 16.86 -17.32
CA LYS A 104 3.72 16.20 -18.35
C LYS A 104 5.19 16.63 -18.36
N ARG A 105 5.50 17.88 -17.96
CA ARG A 105 6.89 18.39 -17.82
C ARG A 105 7.70 17.63 -16.76
N ASN A 106 7.03 17.00 -15.82
CA ASN A 106 7.62 16.22 -14.74
C ASN A 106 7.67 14.73 -15.06
N TYR A 107 7.23 14.30 -16.25
CA TYR A 107 7.32 12.90 -16.65
C TYR A 107 8.78 12.49 -16.82
N PRO A 108 9.10 11.20 -16.65
CA PRO A 108 10.40 10.67 -17.05
C PRO A 108 10.60 10.87 -18.56
N GLU A 109 11.85 10.90 -18.99
CA GLU A 109 12.17 10.72 -20.40
C GLU A 109 11.65 9.36 -20.86
N THR A 110 10.90 9.34 -21.97
CA THR A 110 10.10 8.18 -22.39
C THR A 110 10.89 7.02 -22.98
N ASP A 111 12.21 7.18 -23.18
CA ASP A 111 13.04 6.13 -23.75
C ASP A 111 13.09 4.90 -22.82
N GLY A 112 12.38 3.84 -23.24
CA GLY A 112 12.25 2.59 -22.51
C GLY A 112 11.39 2.62 -21.24
N ILE A 113 10.52 3.66 -21.08
CA ILE A 113 9.57 3.74 -19.96
C ILE A 113 8.15 3.85 -20.50
N GLU A 114 7.30 2.91 -20.12
CA GLU A 114 5.88 2.94 -20.43
C GLU A 114 5.14 3.78 -19.38
N ILE A 115 4.34 4.77 -19.82
CA ILE A 115 3.64 5.68 -18.92
C ILE A 115 2.13 5.46 -19.00
N THR A 116 1.53 5.05 -17.90
CA THR A 116 0.08 4.99 -17.70
C THR A 116 -0.36 6.14 -16.81
N ARG A 117 -1.26 7.00 -17.31
CA ARG A 117 -1.88 8.07 -16.52
C ARG A 117 -3.14 7.56 -15.87
N VAL A 118 -3.24 7.77 -14.57
CA VAL A 118 -4.39 7.32 -13.78
C VAL A 118 -5.17 8.50 -13.18
N THR A 119 -6.45 8.33 -13.02
CA THR A 119 -7.34 9.23 -12.28
C THR A 119 -8.20 8.40 -11.33
N PHE A 120 -8.86 9.02 -10.37
CA PHE A 120 -9.66 8.34 -9.36
C PHE A 120 -10.89 7.61 -9.94
N HIS A 121 -11.38 6.62 -9.21
CA HIS A 121 -12.55 5.78 -9.51
C HIS A 121 -12.47 5.09 -10.88
N GLN A 122 -11.27 4.62 -11.24
CA GLN A 122 -11.02 3.89 -12.48
C GLN A 122 -10.40 2.52 -12.20
N HIS A 123 -10.52 1.65 -13.19
CA HIS A 123 -9.89 0.34 -13.23
C HIS A 123 -8.92 0.28 -14.40
N TYR A 124 -7.75 -0.31 -14.16
CA TYR A 124 -6.70 -0.49 -15.15
C TYR A 124 -6.17 -1.92 -15.06
N GLU A 125 -5.94 -2.53 -16.20
CA GLU A 125 -5.19 -3.78 -16.32
C GLU A 125 -3.72 -3.44 -16.57
N LEU A 126 -2.84 -3.94 -15.73
CA LEU A 126 -1.40 -3.77 -15.84
C LEU A 126 -0.74 -5.11 -16.19
N PRO A 127 0.48 -5.10 -16.76
CA PRO A 127 1.23 -6.33 -16.96
C PRO A 127 1.38 -7.16 -15.67
N CYS A 128 1.88 -8.40 -15.81
CA CYS A 128 2.07 -9.36 -14.72
C CYS A 128 0.78 -9.78 -14.00
N GLY A 129 -0.38 -9.68 -14.68
CA GLY A 129 -1.67 -10.06 -14.09
C GLY A 129 -2.10 -9.17 -12.93
N THR A 130 -1.69 -7.91 -12.95
CA THR A 130 -2.04 -6.91 -11.93
C THR A 130 -3.25 -6.10 -12.36
N GLU A 131 -4.27 -6.04 -11.52
CA GLU A 131 -5.40 -5.12 -11.66
C GLU A 131 -5.20 -3.95 -10.70
N LEU A 132 -5.42 -2.74 -11.18
CA LEU A 132 -5.35 -1.52 -10.39
C LEU A 132 -6.74 -0.88 -10.33
N GLN A 133 -7.23 -0.64 -9.13
CA GLN A 133 -8.35 0.24 -8.84
C GLN A 133 -7.83 1.49 -8.12
N THR A 134 -8.36 2.67 -8.49
CA THR A 134 -7.97 3.94 -7.89
C THR A 134 -9.12 4.55 -7.09
N LEU A 135 -8.79 5.18 -5.94
CA LEU A 135 -9.72 5.96 -5.12
C LEU A 135 -9.34 7.44 -5.18
N HIS A 136 -10.27 8.31 -4.80
CA HIS A 136 -10.02 9.76 -4.76
C HIS A 136 -9.30 10.13 -3.46
N SER A 137 -8.16 10.78 -3.56
CA SER A 137 -7.47 11.31 -2.38
C SER A 137 -8.22 12.48 -1.77
N THR A 138 -8.16 12.64 -0.47
CA THR A 138 -8.72 13.78 0.27
C THR A 138 -7.80 14.99 0.29
N ASP A 139 -6.55 14.83 -0.20
CA ASP A 139 -5.65 15.95 -0.50
C ASP A 139 -5.52 16.08 -2.02
N SER A 140 -4.60 15.38 -2.63
CA SER A 140 -4.34 15.43 -4.08
C SER A 140 -4.22 14.04 -4.68
N GLY A 141 -4.60 13.90 -5.95
CA GLY A 141 -4.37 12.70 -6.75
C GLY A 141 -5.23 11.50 -6.36
N VAL A 142 -4.60 10.35 -6.12
CA VAL A 142 -5.28 9.05 -5.98
C VAL A 142 -4.65 8.17 -4.90
N ALA A 143 -5.47 7.27 -4.32
CA ALA A 143 -4.98 6.07 -3.64
C ALA A 143 -5.03 4.88 -4.61
N PHE A 144 -4.20 3.87 -4.36
CA PHE A 144 -4.04 2.69 -5.18
C PHE A 144 -4.50 1.42 -4.44
N LEU A 145 -5.35 0.64 -5.10
CA LEU A 145 -5.68 -0.72 -4.69
C LEU A 145 -5.26 -1.67 -5.82
N LEU A 146 -4.22 -2.46 -5.58
CA LEU A 146 -3.70 -3.44 -6.52
C LEU A 146 -4.18 -4.84 -6.13
N THR A 147 -4.62 -5.60 -7.13
CA THR A 147 -4.83 -7.05 -7.01
C THR A 147 -3.84 -7.73 -7.94
N CYS A 148 -2.91 -8.48 -7.39
CA CYS A 148 -1.89 -9.23 -8.12
C CYS A 148 -1.95 -10.72 -7.75
N PRO A 149 -1.26 -11.62 -8.48
CA PRO A 149 -1.27 -13.05 -8.18
C PRO A 149 -0.85 -13.41 -6.76
N GLU A 150 -0.01 -12.59 -6.14
CA GLU A 150 0.51 -12.78 -4.79
C GLU A 150 -0.44 -12.25 -3.70
N GLY A 151 -1.34 -11.32 -4.01
CA GLY A 151 -2.32 -10.77 -3.07
C GLY A 151 -2.83 -9.38 -3.42
N THR A 152 -3.39 -8.71 -2.42
CA THR A 152 -3.98 -7.37 -2.55
C THR A 152 -3.16 -6.35 -1.76
N ILE A 153 -2.75 -5.27 -2.43
CA ILE A 153 -1.93 -4.20 -1.88
C ILE A 153 -2.73 -2.89 -1.94
N TYR A 154 -2.79 -2.18 -0.83
CA TYR A 154 -3.37 -0.85 -0.78
C TYR A 154 -2.31 0.18 -0.40
N HIS A 155 -2.20 1.26 -1.17
CA HIS A 155 -1.37 2.41 -0.83
C HIS A 155 -2.24 3.67 -0.84
N ALA A 156 -2.37 4.29 0.31
CA ALA A 156 -3.30 5.40 0.50
C ALA A 156 -2.88 6.68 -0.26
N GLY A 157 -1.58 6.84 -0.62
CA GLY A 157 -1.08 8.17 -0.94
C GLY A 157 -1.43 9.11 0.20
N ASP A 158 -2.06 10.25 -0.11
CA ASP A 158 -2.59 11.18 0.89
C ASP A 158 -4.11 11.08 1.08
N LEU A 159 -4.69 9.91 0.80
CA LEU A 159 -6.07 9.62 1.22
C LEU A 159 -6.09 9.33 2.72
N ASN A 160 -6.42 10.35 3.51
CA ASN A 160 -6.48 10.30 4.97
C ASN A 160 -7.58 11.22 5.51
N ASP A 161 -7.94 11.07 6.78
CA ASP A 161 -8.80 12.01 7.49
C ASP A 161 -7.96 13.20 8.00
N TRP A 162 -7.72 14.18 7.11
CA TRP A 162 -6.87 15.34 7.37
C TRP A 162 -7.60 16.38 8.24
N MET A 163 -7.96 16.01 9.47
CA MET A 163 -8.44 16.96 10.46
C MET A 163 -7.27 17.72 11.08
N TRP A 164 -7.46 19.04 11.24
CA TRP A 164 -6.44 19.91 11.83
C TRP A 164 -7.01 20.73 12.97
N LYS A 165 -6.21 20.87 14.02
CA LYS A 165 -6.51 21.78 15.11
C LYS A 165 -6.48 23.23 14.63
N GLY A 166 -7.52 23.98 14.97
CA GLY A 166 -7.65 25.38 14.56
C GLY A 166 -8.37 25.60 13.24
N GLU A 167 -8.58 24.55 12.44
CA GLU A 167 -9.48 24.62 11.29
C GLU A 167 -10.96 24.68 11.73
N PRO A 168 -11.83 25.35 10.94
CA PRO A 168 -13.26 25.37 11.23
C PRO A 168 -13.85 23.97 11.35
N GLU A 169 -14.67 23.74 12.35
CA GLU A 169 -15.29 22.43 12.60
C GLU A 169 -16.05 21.88 11.37
N GLN A 170 -16.62 22.79 10.56
CA GLN A 170 -17.33 22.42 9.34
C GLN A 170 -16.37 21.84 8.29
N GLU A 171 -15.16 22.37 8.16
CA GLU A 171 -14.15 21.89 7.23
C GLU A 171 -13.62 20.52 7.67
N ASN A 172 -13.31 20.34 8.95
CA ASN A 172 -12.95 19.04 9.50
C ASN A 172 -14.07 18.00 9.29
N ARG A 173 -15.36 18.37 9.48
CA ARG A 173 -16.48 17.45 9.20
C ARG A 173 -16.60 17.09 7.72
N GLN A 174 -16.36 18.02 6.81
CA GLN A 174 -16.37 17.75 5.37
C GLN A 174 -15.21 16.82 4.98
N MET A 175 -14.03 17.06 5.51
CA MET A 175 -12.85 16.22 5.33
C MET A 175 -13.14 14.78 5.78
N THR A 176 -13.60 14.60 7.02
CA THR A 176 -13.99 13.29 7.55
C THR A 176 -15.07 12.61 6.69
N GLY A 177 -16.06 13.37 6.22
CA GLY A 177 -17.11 12.85 5.34
C GLY A 177 -16.54 12.32 4.01
N SER A 178 -15.64 13.07 3.38
CA SER A 178 -14.98 12.70 2.13
C SER A 178 -14.10 11.47 2.32
N TYR A 179 -13.27 11.44 3.37
CA TYR A 179 -12.43 10.30 3.69
C TYR A 179 -13.25 9.02 3.91
N ARG A 180 -14.27 9.09 4.76
CA ARG A 180 -15.14 7.94 5.08
C ARG A 180 -15.88 7.43 3.85
N HIS A 181 -16.29 8.31 2.95
CA HIS A 181 -16.90 7.92 1.68
C HIS A 181 -15.96 7.02 0.85
N GLU A 182 -14.71 7.43 0.69
CA GLU A 182 -13.73 6.68 -0.08
C GLU A 182 -13.38 5.33 0.57
N ILE A 183 -13.20 5.30 1.90
CA ILE A 183 -12.91 4.04 2.61
C ILE A 183 -14.08 3.05 2.54
N GLN A 184 -15.32 3.53 2.49
CA GLN A 184 -16.48 2.65 2.30
C GLN A 184 -16.47 1.90 0.96
N LEU A 185 -15.80 2.41 -0.08
CA LEU A 185 -15.61 1.70 -1.35
C LEU A 185 -14.73 0.45 -1.22
N LEU A 186 -13.99 0.34 -0.12
CA LEU A 186 -13.16 -0.82 0.24
C LEU A 186 -13.91 -1.84 1.12
N ALA A 187 -15.14 -1.52 1.55
CA ALA A 187 -15.91 -2.39 2.44
C ALA A 187 -16.11 -3.79 1.83
N GLY A 188 -15.88 -4.83 2.63
CA GLY A 188 -16.00 -6.23 2.21
C GLY A 188 -14.82 -6.77 1.38
N LYS A 189 -13.81 -5.94 1.11
CA LYS A 189 -12.55 -6.40 0.52
C LYS A 189 -11.60 -6.85 1.62
N THR A 190 -10.81 -7.90 1.35
CA THR A 190 -9.69 -8.30 2.19
C THR A 190 -8.40 -7.79 1.55
N ILE A 191 -7.62 -7.02 2.30
CA ILE A 191 -6.35 -6.43 1.87
C ILE A 191 -5.20 -7.15 2.59
N ASP A 192 -4.24 -7.66 1.82
CA ASP A 192 -3.10 -8.39 2.41
C ASP A 192 -2.08 -7.41 3.03
N VAL A 193 -1.79 -6.32 2.34
CA VAL A 193 -0.85 -5.28 2.81
C VAL A 193 -1.43 -3.89 2.54
N ALA A 194 -1.46 -3.03 3.56
CA ALA A 194 -1.86 -1.64 3.45
C ALA A 194 -0.76 -0.69 3.95
N PHE A 195 -0.56 0.41 3.22
CA PHE A 195 0.29 1.54 3.60
C PHE A 195 -0.62 2.73 3.91
N LEU A 196 -0.63 3.16 5.17
CA LEU A 196 -1.59 4.14 5.69
C LEU A 196 -0.89 5.33 6.34
N PRO A 197 -1.31 6.58 6.08
CA PRO A 197 -0.79 7.75 6.77
C PRO A 197 -1.02 7.69 8.29
N LEU A 198 0.02 8.10 9.04
CA LEU A 198 -0.02 8.30 10.47
C LEU A 198 0.83 9.54 10.80
N ASP A 199 0.23 10.73 10.61
CA ASP A 199 0.97 11.99 10.61
C ASP A 199 0.95 12.66 12.00
N PRO A 200 2.10 12.80 12.68
CA PRO A 200 2.17 13.42 14.01
C PRO A 200 1.76 14.89 14.02
N ARG A 201 1.83 15.59 12.88
CA ARG A 201 1.44 17.00 12.75
C ARG A 201 -0.06 17.22 12.98
N GLN A 202 -0.90 16.17 12.83
CA GLN A 202 -2.33 16.24 13.14
C GLN A 202 -2.62 16.25 14.65
N GLU A 203 -1.60 16.24 15.49
CA GLU A 203 -1.69 16.31 16.96
C GLU A 203 -2.67 15.29 17.57
N GLU A 204 -3.83 15.72 18.08
CA GLU A 204 -4.87 14.85 18.63
C GLU A 204 -5.63 14.03 17.57
N TYR A 205 -5.61 14.44 16.32
CA TYR A 205 -6.32 13.76 15.21
C TYR A 205 -5.46 12.75 14.44
N TYR A 206 -4.19 12.56 14.82
CA TYR A 206 -3.20 11.77 14.08
C TYR A 206 -3.65 10.34 13.75
N ALA A 207 -4.48 9.75 14.61
CA ALA A 207 -4.91 8.36 14.49
C ALA A 207 -6.24 8.18 13.76
N GLU A 208 -7.03 9.24 13.55
CA GLU A 208 -8.43 9.12 13.13
C GLU A 208 -8.60 8.43 11.78
N GLY A 209 -7.76 8.77 10.80
CA GLY A 209 -7.82 8.14 9.49
C GLY A 209 -7.47 6.65 9.55
N MET A 210 -6.31 6.31 10.12
CA MET A 210 -5.85 4.93 10.22
C MET A 210 -6.80 4.08 11.06
N ARG A 211 -7.29 4.59 12.20
CA ARG A 211 -8.24 3.89 13.06
C ARG A 211 -9.55 3.58 12.32
N TYR A 212 -10.13 4.57 11.62
CA TYR A 212 -11.35 4.35 10.85
C TYR A 212 -11.14 3.30 9.74
N PHE A 213 -10.00 3.33 9.05
CA PHE A 213 -9.67 2.31 8.05
C PHE A 213 -9.67 0.90 8.68
N LEU A 214 -8.97 0.74 9.80
CA LEU A 214 -8.86 -0.55 10.51
C LEU A 214 -10.18 -1.07 11.05
N GLU A 215 -11.13 -0.18 11.37
CA GLU A 215 -12.48 -0.57 11.77
C GLU A 215 -13.37 -1.04 10.62
N LYS A 216 -13.11 -0.59 9.38
CA LYS A 216 -14.01 -0.78 8.23
C LYS A 216 -13.51 -1.78 7.21
N VAL A 217 -12.19 -1.99 7.13
CA VAL A 217 -11.54 -2.78 6.09
C VAL A 217 -10.84 -3.98 6.74
N ASP A 218 -11.07 -5.17 6.20
CA ASP A 218 -10.34 -6.37 6.61
C ASP A 218 -8.93 -6.32 6.03
N VAL A 219 -7.92 -6.08 6.90
CA VAL A 219 -6.52 -5.96 6.51
C VAL A 219 -5.64 -6.87 7.34
N LYS A 220 -4.67 -7.55 6.70
CA LYS A 220 -3.79 -8.50 7.39
C LYS A 220 -2.52 -7.88 7.93
N THR A 221 -1.97 -6.90 7.20
CA THR A 221 -0.71 -6.23 7.58
C THR A 221 -0.78 -4.77 7.19
N VAL A 222 -0.42 -3.89 8.12
CA VAL A 222 -0.38 -2.44 7.93
C VAL A 222 1.02 -1.92 8.21
N TYR A 223 1.52 -1.11 7.29
CA TYR A 223 2.73 -0.31 7.46
C TYR A 223 2.32 1.17 7.53
N PRO A 224 2.49 1.82 8.69
CA PRO A 224 2.29 3.26 8.80
C PRO A 224 3.30 4.02 7.93
N MET A 225 2.87 5.15 7.39
CA MET A 225 3.67 6.04 6.56
C MET A 225 3.38 7.50 6.88
N HIS A 226 4.04 8.43 6.19
CA HIS A 226 3.79 9.88 6.27
C HIS A 226 4.09 10.48 7.67
N TYR A 227 4.98 9.87 8.44
CA TYR A 227 5.30 10.31 9.82
C TYR A 227 6.57 11.18 9.91
N TRP A 228 7.06 11.73 8.82
CA TRP A 228 8.13 12.75 8.73
C TRP A 228 9.45 12.41 9.45
N GLY A 229 9.73 11.14 9.66
CA GLY A 229 10.92 10.68 10.37
C GLY A 229 10.74 10.59 11.88
N GLU A 230 9.50 10.61 12.34
CA GLU A 230 9.09 10.46 13.76
C GLU A 230 8.41 9.09 13.96
N PRO A 231 9.14 7.96 13.88
CA PRO A 231 8.58 6.61 13.97
C PRO A 231 7.95 6.32 15.34
N GLU A 232 8.27 7.11 16.37
CA GLU A 232 7.72 7.01 17.73
C GLU A 232 6.18 7.18 17.72
N ILE A 233 5.61 7.81 16.68
CA ILE A 233 4.16 7.92 16.52
C ILE A 233 3.50 6.55 16.39
N ILE A 234 4.21 5.55 15.83
CA ILE A 234 3.73 4.18 15.72
C ILE A 234 3.61 3.54 17.10
N ASP A 235 4.61 3.75 17.96
CA ASP A 235 4.58 3.26 19.34
C ASP A 235 3.45 3.92 20.14
N ARG A 236 3.24 5.22 19.93
CA ARG A 236 2.11 5.95 20.50
C ARG A 236 0.79 5.33 20.07
N PHE A 237 0.60 5.11 18.77
CA PHE A 237 -0.60 4.48 18.22
C PHE A 237 -0.84 3.09 18.84
N LEU A 238 0.18 2.24 18.89
CA LEU A 238 0.07 0.90 19.46
C LEU A 238 -0.10 0.87 20.98
N SER A 239 0.24 1.96 21.67
CA SER A 239 -0.06 2.14 23.10
C SER A 239 -1.51 2.53 23.34
N GLU A 240 -2.05 3.42 22.50
CA GLU A 240 -3.44 3.90 22.57
C GLU A 240 -4.45 2.85 22.03
N TYR A 241 -4.03 2.06 21.00
CA TYR A 241 -4.85 1.05 20.31
C TYR A 241 -4.15 -0.31 20.27
N PRO A 242 -3.97 -0.99 21.43
CA PRO A 242 -3.18 -2.22 21.54
C PRO A 242 -3.78 -3.41 20.78
N GLU A 243 -5.06 -3.37 20.43
CA GLU A 243 -5.74 -4.39 19.63
C GLU A 243 -5.15 -4.54 18.23
N TYR A 244 -4.51 -3.50 17.67
CA TYR A 244 -3.92 -3.53 16.33
C TYR A 244 -2.45 -3.99 16.30
N ARG A 245 -1.84 -4.33 17.44
CA ARG A 245 -0.42 -4.78 17.50
C ARG A 245 -0.11 -5.99 16.64
N HIS A 246 -1.09 -6.84 16.40
CA HIS A 246 -0.89 -8.05 15.62
C HIS A 246 -0.79 -7.78 14.09
N ILE A 247 -1.32 -6.67 13.60
CA ILE A 247 -1.34 -6.31 12.17
C ILE A 247 -0.46 -5.12 11.82
N VAL A 248 -0.27 -4.14 12.71
CA VAL A 248 0.55 -2.95 12.46
C VAL A 248 2.02 -3.28 12.67
N LYS A 249 2.85 -2.93 11.69
CA LYS A 249 4.29 -3.21 11.67
C LYS A 249 5.10 -1.95 11.92
N GLN A 250 6.18 -2.10 12.66
CA GLN A 250 7.23 -1.08 12.73
C GLN A 250 7.91 -0.97 11.37
N THR A 251 8.29 0.25 10.99
CA THR A 251 9.03 0.52 9.77
C THR A 251 10.46 0.90 10.11
N GLU A 252 11.41 0.07 9.71
CA GLU A 252 12.83 0.39 9.78
C GLU A 252 13.27 0.93 8.42
N THR A 253 13.94 2.09 8.42
CA THR A 253 14.44 2.70 7.18
C THR A 253 15.51 1.81 6.56
N TRP A 254 15.40 1.56 5.28
CA TRP A 254 16.48 0.97 4.49
C TRP A 254 17.73 1.86 4.59
N GLN A 255 18.86 1.30 5.04
CA GLN A 255 20.13 2.01 5.25
C GLN A 255 20.97 2.00 3.99
#